data_1ad2d47c69d13e8dd57e83e6ef72b117
#
_entry.id   1ad2d47c69d13e8dd57e83e6ef72b117
#
_cell.length_a   1.000
_cell.length_b   1.000
_cell.length_c   1.000
_cell.angle_alpha   90.00
_cell.angle_beta   90.00
_cell.angle_gamma   90.00
#
_symmetry.space_group_name_H-M   'P 1'
#
loop_
_entity.id
_entity.type
_entity.pdbx_description
1 polymer ?
#
loop_
_entity_poly.entity_id
_entity_poly.type
_entity_poly.pdbx_seq_one_letter_code
_entity_poly.pdbx_strand_id
1 'polypeptide(L)'
;MKHLNVEFFKCCNSKTAISEVSFLLDSEDKNKLNQVPWAKYNYLPCVHFAIAYGSDCIFLKYYVKEKYIRAEHVAPNTAVYQDTCVEFFIRFEDQKAYYNFEFNCIGTMLIGYGESKADRKLLDGQLISQIKYQSVINNDRPGSDQYWELTVAIPFTLSLIHI
;
A
#
# COMPACT_ATOMS: atom_id res chain seq x y z
N MET A 1 -8.49 13.36 15.74
CA MET A 1 -8.51 12.57 14.49
C MET A 1 -7.99 13.46 13.37
N LYS A 2 -7.09 12.96 12.51
CA LYS A 2 -6.65 13.73 11.33
C LYS A 2 -7.64 13.45 10.21
N HIS A 3 -8.02 14.50 9.46
CA HIS A 3 -8.82 14.39 8.26
C HIS A 3 -7.90 14.56 7.06
N LEU A 4 -8.10 13.76 6.03
CA LEU A 4 -7.39 13.82 4.77
C LEU A 4 -8.45 13.97 3.66
N ASN A 5 -8.34 15.04 2.89
CA ASN A 5 -9.11 15.17 1.66
C ASN A 5 -8.43 14.32 0.59
N VAL A 6 -9.19 13.41 -0.01
CA VAL A 6 -8.68 12.52 -1.04
C VAL A 6 -9.21 12.97 -2.38
N GLU A 7 -8.32 13.18 -3.36
CA GLU A 7 -8.68 13.69 -4.68
C GLU A 7 -9.38 12.62 -5.51
N PHE A 8 -10.38 13.05 -6.30
CA PHE A 8 -11.09 12.21 -7.24
C PHE A 8 -10.50 12.31 -8.64
N PHE A 9 -9.88 11.26 -9.11
CA PHE A 9 -9.36 11.15 -10.47
C PHE A 9 -10.47 10.77 -11.45
N LYS A 10 -11.17 11.78 -11.96
CA LYS A 10 -12.39 11.63 -12.77
C LYS A 10 -12.22 10.70 -13.98
N CYS A 11 -11.04 10.64 -14.57
CA CYS A 11 -10.75 9.84 -15.76
C CYS A 11 -10.09 8.48 -15.42
N CYS A 12 -9.90 8.15 -14.14
CA CYS A 12 -9.19 6.95 -13.72
C CYS A 12 -10.15 5.89 -13.15
N ASN A 13 -9.83 4.65 -13.43
CA ASN A 13 -10.54 3.47 -12.92
C ASN A 13 -9.59 2.26 -12.86
N SER A 14 -10.10 1.09 -12.48
CA SER A 14 -9.34 -0.16 -12.38
C SER A 14 -8.69 -0.61 -13.70
N LYS A 15 -9.11 -0.08 -14.86
CA LYS A 15 -8.52 -0.38 -16.18
C LYS A 15 -7.37 0.57 -16.54
N THR A 16 -7.27 1.72 -15.91
CA THR A 16 -6.20 2.70 -16.14
C THR A 16 -4.83 2.04 -15.96
N ALA A 17 -3.86 2.38 -16.78
CA ALA A 17 -2.51 1.87 -16.68
C ALA A 17 -1.89 2.33 -15.36
N ILE A 18 -1.25 1.42 -14.62
CA ILE A 18 -0.69 1.74 -13.30
C ILE A 18 0.42 2.81 -13.39
N SER A 19 1.13 2.88 -14.49
CA SER A 19 2.15 3.91 -14.77
C SER A 19 1.53 5.31 -14.91
N GLU A 20 0.34 5.41 -15.51
CA GLU A 20 -0.42 6.66 -15.61
C GLU A 20 -0.90 7.11 -14.21
N VAL A 21 -1.46 6.18 -13.43
CA VAL A 21 -1.84 6.43 -12.05
C VAL A 21 -0.64 6.90 -11.21
N SER A 22 0.50 6.23 -11.38
CA SER A 22 1.76 6.61 -10.69
C SER A 22 2.15 8.04 -11.01
N PHE A 23 2.11 8.43 -12.28
CA PHE A 23 2.43 9.79 -12.72
C PHE A 23 1.46 10.84 -12.15
N LEU A 24 0.15 10.56 -12.14
CA LEU A 24 -0.85 11.47 -11.57
C LEU A 24 -0.64 11.66 -10.07
N LEU A 25 -0.37 10.57 -9.33
CA LEU A 25 -0.10 10.64 -7.89
C LEU A 25 1.19 11.41 -7.55
N ASP A 26 2.14 11.56 -8.49
CA ASP A 26 3.33 12.39 -8.28
C ASP A 26 3.01 13.88 -8.17
N SER A 27 1.86 14.32 -8.70
CA SER A 27 1.39 15.70 -8.64
C SER A 27 0.54 15.98 -7.39
N GLU A 28 0.15 14.94 -6.65
CA GLU A 28 -0.67 15.09 -5.43
C GLU A 28 0.17 15.40 -4.19
N ASP A 29 -0.49 15.92 -3.17
CA ASP A 29 0.11 16.19 -1.87
C ASP A 29 0.67 14.91 -1.24
N LYS A 30 1.94 14.98 -0.83
CA LYS A 30 2.63 13.87 -0.17
C LYS A 30 2.49 13.94 1.34
N ASN A 31 1.78 12.98 1.89
CA ASN A 31 1.55 12.84 3.33
C ASN A 31 2.70 12.09 3.98
N LYS A 32 3.27 12.63 5.05
CA LYS A 32 4.40 12.02 5.75
C LYS A 32 3.93 11.03 6.81
N LEU A 33 4.54 9.84 6.81
CA LEU A 33 4.48 8.88 7.92
C LEU A 33 5.68 9.11 8.83
N ASN A 34 5.45 9.64 10.04
CA ASN A 34 6.51 10.08 10.94
C ASN A 34 6.30 9.66 12.40
N GLN A 35 5.49 8.62 12.64
CA GLN A 35 5.27 8.10 13.97
C GLN A 35 6.01 6.79 14.18
N VAL A 36 6.64 6.65 15.35
CA VAL A 36 7.31 5.42 15.79
C VAL A 36 6.51 4.88 16.98
N PRO A 37 5.50 4.02 16.74
CA PRO A 37 4.59 3.57 17.79
C PRO A 37 5.26 2.59 18.77
N TRP A 38 6.40 2.02 18.42
CA TRP A 38 7.12 1.05 19.26
C TRP A 38 8.42 1.65 19.78
N ALA A 39 8.45 2.03 21.07
CA ALA A 39 9.62 2.62 21.72
C ALA A 39 10.90 1.75 21.66
N LYS A 40 10.74 0.44 21.43
CA LYS A 40 11.87 -0.51 21.28
C LYS A 40 12.67 -0.28 20.01
N TYR A 41 12.05 0.29 18.96
CA TYR A 41 12.68 0.51 17.66
C TYR A 41 12.85 2.00 17.43
N ASN A 42 14.08 2.45 17.34
CA ASN A 42 14.44 3.86 17.13
C ASN A 42 14.78 4.20 15.68
N TYR A 43 14.64 3.24 14.76
CA TYR A 43 14.83 3.48 13.33
C TYR A 43 13.54 4.00 12.71
N LEU A 44 13.64 5.12 12.03
CA LEU A 44 12.53 5.75 11.30
C LEU A 44 12.98 6.02 9.86
N PRO A 45 12.50 5.25 8.88
CA PRO A 45 12.72 5.56 7.48
C PRO A 45 11.96 6.84 7.08
N CYS A 46 12.40 7.49 6.00
CA CYS A 46 11.65 8.60 5.43
C CYS A 46 10.56 8.06 4.50
N VAL A 47 9.30 8.11 4.95
CA VAL A 47 8.16 7.58 4.22
C VAL A 47 7.13 8.66 3.96
N HIS A 48 6.71 8.77 2.69
CA HIS A 48 5.57 9.58 2.27
C HIS A 48 4.61 8.73 1.46
N PHE A 49 3.36 9.17 1.39
CA PHE A 49 2.36 8.57 0.50
C PHE A 49 1.48 9.65 -0.13
N ALA A 50 1.00 9.35 -1.33
CA ALA A 50 -0.10 10.03 -1.98
C ALA A 50 -1.27 9.07 -2.12
N ILE A 51 -2.51 9.59 -2.04
CA ILE A 51 -3.73 8.81 -2.15
C ILE A 51 -4.75 9.57 -3.00
N ALA A 52 -5.41 8.85 -3.90
CA ALA A 52 -6.53 9.33 -4.69
C ALA A 52 -7.54 8.19 -4.87
N TYR A 53 -8.70 8.49 -5.44
CA TYR A 53 -9.64 7.45 -5.83
C TYR A 53 -10.20 7.71 -7.23
N GLY A 54 -10.59 6.62 -7.89
CA GLY A 54 -11.27 6.65 -9.17
C GLY A 54 -12.73 6.22 -9.04
N SER A 55 -13.37 5.94 -10.18
CA SER A 55 -14.77 5.51 -10.19
C SER A 55 -15.01 4.15 -9.50
N ASP A 56 -14.03 3.29 -9.43
CA ASP A 56 -14.13 1.90 -8.96
C ASP A 56 -12.93 1.39 -8.15
N CYS A 57 -12.00 2.26 -7.77
CA CYS A 57 -10.79 1.85 -7.05
C CYS A 57 -10.15 2.98 -6.23
N ILE A 58 -9.31 2.59 -5.27
CA ILE A 58 -8.40 3.46 -4.52
C ILE A 58 -7.03 3.36 -5.17
N PHE A 59 -6.34 4.49 -5.28
CA PHE A 59 -4.96 4.61 -5.73
C PHE A 59 -4.08 5.07 -4.58
N LEU A 60 -2.97 4.36 -4.38
CA LEU A 60 -1.95 4.71 -3.38
C LEU A 60 -0.58 4.69 -4.03
N LYS A 61 0.27 5.65 -3.69
CA LYS A 61 1.69 5.62 -4.02
C LYS A 61 2.51 5.92 -2.78
N TYR A 62 3.43 5.02 -2.46
CA TYR A 62 4.41 5.18 -1.39
C TYR A 62 5.74 5.60 -1.97
N TYR A 63 6.42 6.49 -1.26
CA TYR A 63 7.77 6.98 -1.53
C TYR A 63 8.60 6.70 -0.28
N VAL A 64 9.57 5.80 -0.39
CA VAL A 64 10.32 5.33 0.77
C VAL A 64 11.81 5.52 0.55
N LYS A 65 12.47 6.10 1.55
CA LYS A 65 13.91 6.20 1.62
C LYS A 65 14.39 5.58 2.92
N GLU A 66 15.21 4.54 2.82
CA GLU A 66 15.69 3.76 3.95
C GLU A 66 17.08 3.16 3.73
N LYS A 67 17.70 2.65 4.79
CA LYS A 67 19.09 2.13 4.73
C LYS A 67 19.19 0.78 4.03
N TYR A 68 18.20 -0.08 4.18
CA TYR A 68 18.25 -1.47 3.71
C TYR A 68 16.93 -1.85 3.06
N ILE A 69 17.03 -2.58 1.96
CA ILE A 69 15.88 -3.20 1.30
C ILE A 69 16.01 -4.72 1.42
N ARG A 70 14.92 -5.36 1.80
CA ARG A 70 14.76 -6.80 1.83
C ARG A 70 13.47 -7.18 1.13
N ALA A 71 13.52 -8.18 0.24
CA ALA A 71 12.37 -8.74 -0.46
C ALA A 71 12.60 -10.24 -0.73
N GLU A 72 12.31 -11.07 0.26
CA GLU A 72 12.47 -12.53 0.16
C GLU A 72 11.15 -13.23 -0.18
N HIS A 73 10.03 -12.60 0.17
CA HIS A 73 8.70 -13.14 -0.05
C HIS A 73 8.17 -12.72 -1.43
N VAL A 74 8.02 -13.67 -2.34
CA VAL A 74 7.61 -13.44 -3.74
C VAL A 74 6.24 -14.01 -4.09
N ALA A 75 5.62 -14.78 -3.20
CA ALA A 75 4.29 -15.34 -3.40
C ALA A 75 3.23 -14.58 -2.59
N PRO A 76 2.02 -14.38 -3.13
CA PRO A 76 0.92 -13.75 -2.39
C PRO A 76 0.61 -14.49 -1.08
N ASN A 77 0.14 -13.74 -0.08
CA ASN A 77 -0.22 -14.26 1.24
C ASN A 77 0.93 -14.93 2.01
N THR A 78 2.17 -14.66 1.65
CA THR A 78 3.34 -15.00 2.47
C THR A 78 3.66 -13.89 3.48
N ALA A 79 4.62 -14.09 4.35
CA ALA A 79 4.92 -13.19 5.46
C ALA A 79 5.68 -11.90 5.01
N VAL A 80 5.09 -11.13 4.08
CA VAL A 80 5.70 -9.91 3.51
C VAL A 80 6.06 -8.84 4.55
N TYR A 81 5.44 -8.89 5.74
CA TYR A 81 5.79 -8.04 6.89
C TYR A 81 7.20 -8.30 7.47
N GLN A 82 7.86 -9.38 7.05
CA GLN A 82 9.26 -9.66 7.39
C GLN A 82 10.24 -9.03 6.40
N ASP A 83 9.72 -8.54 5.28
CA ASP A 83 10.46 -7.77 4.28
C ASP A 83 10.38 -6.27 4.56
N THR A 84 11.02 -5.47 3.72
CA THR A 84 10.74 -4.04 3.60
C THR A 84 9.31 -3.86 3.12
N CYS A 85 8.43 -3.37 4.01
CA CYS A 85 6.99 -3.45 3.83
C CYS A 85 6.29 -2.13 4.19
N VAL A 86 5.24 -1.79 3.45
CA VAL A 86 4.27 -0.74 3.78
C VAL A 86 2.90 -1.37 3.96
N GLU A 87 2.10 -0.77 4.83
CA GLU A 87 0.77 -1.28 5.17
C GLU A 87 -0.30 -0.21 4.95
N PHE A 88 -1.48 -0.64 4.55
CA PHE A 88 -2.68 0.17 4.44
C PHE A 88 -3.85 -0.50 5.12
N PHE A 89 -4.40 0.17 6.13
CA PHE A 89 -5.59 -0.29 6.84
C PHE A 89 -6.77 0.55 6.42
N ILE A 90 -7.86 -0.09 6.00
CA ILE A 90 -9.08 0.61 5.65
C ILE A 90 -10.31 -0.09 6.23
N ARG A 91 -11.21 0.72 6.76
CA ARG A 91 -12.53 0.31 7.22
C ARG A 91 -13.58 1.21 6.58
N PHE A 92 -14.61 0.61 6.03
CA PHE A 92 -15.69 1.34 5.39
C PHE A 92 -16.81 1.58 6.39
N GLU A 93 -17.27 2.84 6.48
CA GLU A 93 -18.41 3.28 7.29
C GLU A 93 -18.44 2.68 8.71
N ASP A 94 -19.60 2.11 9.09
CA ASP A 94 -19.83 1.55 10.42
C ASP A 94 -19.45 0.06 10.54
N GLN A 95 -18.74 -0.49 9.56
CA GLN A 95 -18.26 -1.86 9.64
C GLN A 95 -17.32 -2.02 10.82
N LYS A 96 -17.40 -3.13 11.56
CA LYS A 96 -16.44 -3.47 12.61
C LYS A 96 -15.15 -4.01 12.01
N ALA A 97 -15.28 -4.83 10.96
CA ALA A 97 -14.15 -5.43 10.27
C ALA A 97 -13.42 -4.42 9.37
N TYR A 98 -12.14 -4.64 9.15
CA TYR A 98 -11.27 -3.83 8.33
C TYR A 98 -10.38 -4.70 7.45
N TYR A 99 -9.91 -4.11 6.36
CA TYR A 99 -8.88 -4.70 5.53
C TYR A 99 -7.50 -4.25 6.02
N ASN A 100 -6.55 -5.19 6.04
CA ASN A 100 -5.13 -4.93 6.16
C ASN A 100 -4.44 -5.35 4.86
N PHE A 101 -3.91 -4.39 4.13
CA PHE A 101 -3.10 -4.61 2.95
C PHE A 101 -1.64 -4.41 3.33
N GLU A 102 -0.83 -5.43 3.18
CA GLU A 102 0.62 -5.39 3.40
C GLU A 102 1.31 -5.63 2.06
N PHE A 103 2.25 -4.75 1.71
CA PHE A 103 2.97 -4.79 0.44
C PHE A 103 4.46 -4.70 0.71
N ASN A 104 5.26 -5.64 0.24
CA ASN A 104 6.70 -5.45 0.27
C ASN A 104 7.16 -4.54 -0.88
N CYS A 105 8.43 -4.15 -0.87
CA CYS A 105 8.98 -3.19 -1.83
C CYS A 105 8.96 -3.65 -3.29
N ILE A 106 8.79 -4.93 -3.57
CA ILE A 106 8.61 -5.48 -4.93
C ILE A 106 7.16 -5.68 -5.32
N GLY A 107 6.19 -5.34 -4.44
CA GLY A 107 4.76 -5.43 -4.71
C GLY A 107 4.12 -6.78 -4.38
N THR A 108 4.86 -7.72 -3.78
CA THR A 108 4.22 -8.92 -3.20
C THR A 108 3.33 -8.50 -2.04
N MET A 109 2.15 -9.10 -1.93
CA MET A 109 1.15 -8.66 -0.99
C MET A 109 0.54 -9.77 -0.15
N LEU A 110 0.22 -9.43 1.10
CA LEU A 110 -0.60 -10.19 2.02
C LEU A 110 -1.81 -9.33 2.40
N ILE A 111 -3.02 -9.88 2.23
CA ILE A 111 -4.23 -9.13 2.47
C ILE A 111 -5.14 -9.92 3.40
N GLY A 112 -5.50 -9.31 4.52
CA GLY A 112 -6.39 -9.90 5.51
C GLY A 112 -7.62 -9.03 5.75
N TYR A 113 -8.75 -9.66 6.07
CA TYR A 113 -10.00 -9.02 6.45
C TYR A 113 -10.55 -9.63 7.73
N GLY A 114 -10.93 -8.80 8.70
CA GLY A 114 -11.49 -9.24 9.98
C GLY A 114 -11.62 -8.11 11.00
N GLU A 115 -12.20 -8.41 12.16
CA GLU A 115 -12.41 -7.42 13.23
C GLU A 115 -11.16 -7.18 14.07
N SER A 116 -10.27 -8.15 14.12
CA SER A 116 -9.00 -8.08 14.86
C SER A 116 -7.87 -8.79 14.11
N LYS A 117 -6.63 -8.58 14.56
CA LYS A 117 -5.47 -9.29 13.98
C LYS A 117 -5.60 -10.81 14.07
N ALA A 118 -6.23 -11.33 15.13
CA ALA A 118 -6.40 -12.76 15.35
C ALA A 118 -7.49 -13.37 14.44
N ASP A 119 -8.52 -12.59 14.09
CA ASP A 119 -9.68 -13.05 13.32
C ASP A 119 -9.57 -12.80 11.82
N ARG A 120 -8.49 -12.13 11.38
CA ARG A 120 -8.31 -11.83 9.96
C ARG A 120 -8.16 -13.11 9.15
N LYS A 121 -9.01 -13.22 8.12
CA LYS A 121 -8.92 -14.24 7.08
C LYS A 121 -8.19 -13.65 5.89
N LEU A 122 -7.30 -14.42 5.29
CA LEU A 122 -6.58 -14.01 4.09
C LEU A 122 -7.53 -13.99 2.90
N LEU A 123 -7.38 -12.99 2.04
CA LEU A 123 -8.12 -12.93 0.78
C LEU A 123 -7.63 -14.03 -0.16
N ASP A 124 -8.57 -14.51 -0.99
CA ASP A 124 -8.25 -15.47 -2.04
C ASP A 124 -7.29 -14.88 -3.07
N GLY A 125 -6.40 -15.72 -3.63
CA GLY A 125 -5.41 -15.31 -4.60
C GLY A 125 -6.01 -14.71 -5.88
N GLN A 126 -7.21 -15.13 -6.29
CA GLN A 126 -7.92 -14.57 -7.46
C GLN A 126 -8.36 -13.12 -7.18
N LEU A 127 -8.73 -12.81 -5.94
CA LEU A 127 -9.05 -11.44 -5.54
C LEU A 127 -7.80 -10.58 -5.52
N ILE A 128 -6.73 -11.08 -4.94
CA ILE A 128 -5.44 -10.39 -4.88
C ILE A 128 -4.93 -10.05 -6.29
N SER A 129 -5.11 -10.94 -7.25
CA SER A 129 -4.67 -10.73 -8.64
C SER A 129 -5.38 -9.56 -9.36
N GLN A 130 -6.48 -9.03 -8.81
CA GLN A 130 -7.16 -7.85 -9.35
C GLN A 130 -6.47 -6.54 -8.97
N ILE A 131 -5.60 -6.56 -7.96
CA ILE A 131 -4.83 -5.38 -7.54
C ILE A 131 -3.67 -5.19 -8.52
N LYS A 132 -3.66 -4.05 -9.19
CA LYS A 132 -2.52 -3.66 -10.01
C LYS A 132 -1.48 -2.96 -9.15
N TYR A 133 -0.22 -3.17 -9.48
CA TYR A 133 0.87 -2.47 -8.83
C TYR A 133 2.02 -2.19 -9.78
N GLN A 134 2.84 -1.23 -9.40
CA GLN A 134 4.13 -0.93 -10.01
C GLN A 134 5.13 -0.62 -8.89
N SER A 135 6.24 -1.32 -8.89
CA SER A 135 7.36 -1.05 -8.00
C SER A 135 8.52 -0.48 -8.79
N VAL A 136 9.21 0.51 -8.22
CA VAL A 136 10.46 1.08 -8.73
C VAL A 136 11.46 1.09 -7.59
N ILE A 137 12.62 0.48 -7.77
CA ILE A 137 13.70 0.45 -6.79
C ILE A 137 14.93 1.10 -7.41
N ASN A 138 15.40 2.18 -6.80
CA ASN A 138 16.59 2.91 -7.22
C ASN A 138 17.73 2.67 -6.24
N ASN A 139 18.77 2.01 -6.73
CA ASN A 139 20.00 1.68 -6.02
C ASN A 139 21.17 2.45 -6.62
N ASP A 140 21.19 3.77 -6.45
CA ASP A 140 22.14 4.62 -7.18
C ASP A 140 23.58 4.50 -6.70
N ARG A 141 23.85 4.10 -5.45
CA ARG A 141 25.23 3.96 -4.92
C ARG A 141 25.31 2.95 -3.77
N PRO A 142 26.31 2.07 -3.78
CA PRO A 142 26.59 1.22 -2.61
C PRO A 142 26.86 2.08 -1.36
N GLY A 143 26.17 1.78 -0.27
CA GLY A 143 26.34 2.47 1.02
C GLY A 143 25.52 3.76 1.20
N SER A 144 24.75 4.19 0.19
CA SER A 144 23.75 5.25 0.35
C SER A 144 22.39 4.69 0.79
N ASP A 145 21.52 5.57 1.29
CA ASP A 145 20.13 5.20 1.53
C ASP A 145 19.49 4.71 0.23
N GLN A 146 18.72 3.66 0.35
CA GLN A 146 17.96 3.06 -0.75
C GLN A 146 16.64 3.83 -0.95
N TYR A 147 16.24 3.99 -2.19
CA TYR A 147 14.97 4.64 -2.51
C TYR A 147 14.09 3.69 -3.32
N TRP A 148 12.82 3.58 -2.93
CA TRP A 148 11.84 2.81 -3.68
C TRP A 148 10.46 3.46 -3.64
N GLU A 149 9.70 3.16 -4.66
CA GLU A 149 8.31 3.60 -4.81
C GLU A 149 7.43 2.39 -5.08
N LEU A 150 6.23 2.41 -4.53
CA LEU A 150 5.20 1.43 -4.83
C LEU A 150 3.89 2.13 -5.10
N THR A 151 3.38 1.96 -6.31
CA THR A 151 2.04 2.40 -6.71
C THR A 151 1.11 1.20 -6.72
N VAL A 152 -0.07 1.32 -6.13
CA VAL A 152 -1.10 0.28 -6.12
C VAL A 152 -2.47 0.85 -6.50
N ALA A 153 -3.26 0.05 -7.21
CA ALA A 153 -4.66 0.32 -7.53
C ALA A 153 -5.52 -0.81 -6.94
N ILE A 154 -6.32 -0.47 -5.93
CA ILE A 154 -7.13 -1.42 -5.14
C ILE A 154 -8.59 -1.30 -5.58
N PRO A 155 -9.16 -2.27 -6.30
CA PRO A 155 -10.56 -2.21 -6.75
C PRO A 155 -11.55 -2.25 -5.58
N PHE A 156 -12.64 -1.49 -5.65
CA PHE A 156 -13.72 -1.54 -4.67
C PHE A 156 -14.45 -2.89 -4.65
N THR A 157 -14.37 -3.66 -5.73
CA THR A 157 -14.95 -5.01 -5.78
C THR A 157 -14.40 -5.93 -4.70
N LEU A 158 -13.18 -5.69 -4.20
CA LEU A 158 -12.62 -6.44 -3.07
C LEU A 158 -13.44 -6.24 -1.78
N SER A 159 -14.10 -5.08 -1.60
CA SER A 159 -14.92 -4.78 -0.43
C SER A 159 -16.35 -5.32 -0.56
N LEU A 160 -16.84 -5.55 -1.79
CA LEU A 160 -18.22 -6.00 -2.05
C LEU A 160 -18.43 -7.51 -1.87
N ILE A 161 -17.37 -8.30 -1.83
CA ILE A 161 -17.44 -9.77 -1.76
C ILE A 161 -17.76 -10.27 -0.34
N HIS A 162 -17.71 -9.39 0.65
CA HIS A 162 -18.00 -9.72 2.05
C HIS A 162 -19.31 -9.09 2.58
N ILE A 163 -20.10 -8.50 1.68
CA ILE A 163 -21.45 -7.99 2.00
C ILE A 163 -22.50 -9.07 1.72
#